data_127b160b586e8ebb981d778f530a43be
#
_entry.id   127b160b586e8ebb981d778f530a43be
#
_cell.length_a   1.000
_cell.length_b   1.000
_cell.length_c   1.000
_cell.angle_alpha   90.00
_cell.angle_beta   90.00
_cell.angle_gamma   90.00
#
_symmetry.space_group_name_H-M   'P 1'
#
loop_
_entity.id
_entity.type
_entity.pdbx_description
1 polymer ?
#
loop_
_entity_poly.entity_id
_entity_poly.type
_entity_poly.pdbx_seq_one_letter_code
_entity_poly.pdbx_strand_id
1 'polypeptide(L)'
;HALEKFKSLGATVTEVKLNWKKEEIESACYSHYASFFAKTVADLLPEHEDKLSNYALMNAQSAEVHMKALLDNKKIYYPQLGANLGLSPIECSRVAGEMYNELSPILDQYDAFISPTNNLPAVKADVDLEKDPVIINGKEQVGRDMCWTMCYPFNMLGRLPVLSVPSGFASNGVPTGIQIVARSYADEIVFQAGFNYEKLDPWLKNVENWPKI
;
A
#
# COMPACT_ATOMS: atom_id res chain seq x y z
N HIS A 1 -14.49 13.85 4.71
CA HIS A 1 -15.75 13.45 4.07
C HIS A 1 -16.14 12.02 4.47
N ALA A 2 -15.32 10.99 4.21
CA ALA A 2 -15.64 9.60 4.58
C ALA A 2 -15.93 9.43 6.08
N LEU A 3 -15.11 10.03 6.96
CA LEU A 3 -15.30 9.94 8.41
C LEU A 3 -16.64 10.56 8.87
N GLU A 4 -17.07 11.64 8.22
CA GLU A 4 -18.38 12.25 8.54
C GLU A 4 -19.56 11.35 8.14
N LYS A 5 -19.41 10.56 7.05
CA LYS A 5 -20.40 9.54 6.69
C LYS A 5 -20.50 8.46 7.76
N PHE A 6 -19.36 7.94 8.27
CA PHE A 6 -19.38 6.97 9.37
C PHE A 6 -20.04 7.55 10.63
N LYS A 7 -19.73 8.80 11.00
CA LYS A 7 -20.38 9.47 12.12
C LYS A 7 -21.91 9.59 11.92
N SER A 8 -22.36 9.89 10.71
CA SER A 8 -23.80 9.97 10.40
C SER A 8 -24.51 8.62 10.49
N LEU A 9 -23.77 7.51 10.37
CA LEU A 9 -24.25 6.16 10.63
C LEU A 9 -24.26 5.77 12.12
N GLY A 10 -23.86 6.69 13.00
CA GLY A 10 -23.79 6.46 14.44
C GLY A 10 -22.46 5.92 14.94
N ALA A 11 -21.43 5.83 14.09
CA ALA A 11 -20.11 5.38 14.51
C ALA A 11 -19.38 6.44 15.35
N THR A 12 -18.70 5.99 16.39
CA THR A 12 -17.71 6.81 17.11
C THR A 12 -16.39 6.74 16.37
N VAL A 13 -15.89 7.89 15.91
CA VAL A 13 -14.64 7.99 15.17
C VAL A 13 -13.60 8.68 16.01
N THR A 14 -12.49 7.98 16.26
CA THR A 14 -11.34 8.45 17.04
C THR A 14 -10.10 8.44 16.15
N GLU A 15 -9.35 9.53 16.15
CA GLU A 15 -8.05 9.58 15.50
C GLU A 15 -7.03 8.83 16.35
N VAL A 16 -6.28 7.92 15.72
CA VAL A 16 -5.21 7.14 16.35
C VAL A 16 -3.89 7.42 15.65
N LYS A 17 -2.80 7.34 16.40
CA LYS A 17 -1.45 7.49 15.87
C LYS A 17 -0.73 6.16 15.91
N LEU A 18 -0.21 5.73 14.76
CA LEU A 18 0.73 4.62 14.65
C LEU A 18 2.16 5.18 14.58
N ASN A 19 3.09 4.59 15.34
CA ASN A 19 4.50 4.97 15.31
C ASN A 19 5.30 4.10 14.32
N TRP A 20 4.64 3.60 13.30
CA TRP A 20 5.24 2.84 12.23
C TRP A 20 6.36 3.63 11.54
N LYS A 21 7.50 2.99 11.35
CA LYS A 21 8.66 3.59 10.70
C LYS A 21 8.66 3.26 9.22
N LYS A 22 8.37 4.27 8.41
CA LYS A 22 8.22 4.13 6.96
C LYS A 22 9.41 3.38 6.34
N GLU A 23 10.65 3.80 6.63
CA GLU A 23 11.85 3.23 6.03
C GLU A 23 12.05 1.74 6.37
N GLU A 24 11.68 1.33 7.59
CA GLU A 24 11.78 -0.08 8.00
C GLU A 24 10.72 -0.92 7.28
N ILE A 25 9.50 -0.42 7.20
CA ILE A 25 8.38 -1.10 6.52
C ILE A 25 8.65 -1.21 5.02
N GLU A 26 9.08 -0.13 4.39
CA GLU A 26 9.42 -0.14 2.96
C GLU A 26 10.56 -1.10 2.67
N SER A 27 11.63 -1.09 3.47
CA SER A 27 12.75 -2.02 3.31
C SER A 27 12.31 -3.48 3.44
N ALA A 28 11.45 -3.80 4.39
CA ALA A 28 10.91 -5.15 4.55
C ALA A 28 9.98 -5.53 3.39
N CYS A 29 9.10 -4.61 2.98
CA CYS A 29 8.17 -4.82 1.87
C CYS A 29 8.91 -5.06 0.55
N TYR A 30 9.87 -4.21 0.20
CA TYR A 30 10.66 -4.35 -1.01
C TYR A 30 11.55 -5.61 -1.00
N SER A 31 12.17 -5.94 0.14
CA SER A 31 12.94 -7.18 0.27
C SER A 31 12.06 -8.41 0.08
N HIS A 32 10.87 -8.42 0.65
CA HIS A 32 9.89 -9.48 0.45
C HIS A 32 9.43 -9.56 -1.01
N TYR A 33 9.08 -8.43 -1.60
CA TYR A 33 8.68 -8.33 -3.00
C TYR A 33 9.79 -8.80 -3.95
N ALA A 34 11.04 -8.41 -3.70
CA ALA A 34 12.20 -8.81 -4.48
C ALA A 34 12.47 -10.32 -4.41
N SER A 35 12.21 -10.95 -3.25
CA SER A 35 12.37 -12.40 -3.06
C SER A 35 11.40 -13.23 -3.89
N PHE A 36 10.20 -12.72 -4.18
CA PHE A 36 9.13 -13.47 -4.83
C PHE A 36 8.79 -12.90 -6.20
N PHE A 37 8.17 -11.73 -6.26
CA PHE A 37 7.66 -11.16 -7.51
C PHE A 37 8.76 -10.69 -8.46
N ALA A 38 9.70 -9.90 -7.96
CA ALA A 38 10.76 -9.36 -8.79
C ALA A 38 11.67 -10.48 -9.32
N LYS A 39 11.88 -11.53 -8.53
CA LYS A 39 12.59 -12.73 -8.97
C LYS A 39 11.90 -13.43 -10.14
N THR A 40 10.57 -13.54 -10.10
CA THR A 40 9.80 -14.12 -11.20
C THR A 40 9.97 -13.31 -12.50
N VAL A 41 10.03 -11.98 -12.41
CA VAL A 41 10.31 -11.13 -13.57
C VAL A 41 11.75 -11.31 -14.04
N ALA A 42 12.72 -11.38 -13.12
CA ALA A 42 14.12 -11.60 -13.46
C ALA A 42 14.33 -12.93 -14.19
N ASP A 43 13.55 -13.95 -13.88
CA ASP A 43 13.63 -15.26 -14.55
C ASP A 43 13.16 -15.23 -16.02
N LEU A 44 12.50 -14.15 -16.46
CA LEU A 44 12.13 -13.93 -17.86
C LEU A 44 13.25 -13.28 -18.68
N LEU A 45 14.31 -12.81 -18.02
CA LEU A 45 15.46 -12.24 -18.69
C LEU A 45 16.48 -13.34 -19.08
N PRO A 46 17.23 -13.17 -20.18
CA PRO A 46 17.13 -12.10 -21.17
C PRO A 46 16.10 -12.38 -22.29
N GLU A 47 15.46 -13.55 -22.30
CA GLU A 47 14.62 -14.04 -23.42
C GLU A 47 13.47 -13.10 -23.80
N HIS A 48 12.93 -12.38 -22.81
CA HIS A 48 11.75 -11.53 -22.97
C HIS A 48 11.99 -10.05 -22.59
N GLU A 49 13.24 -9.62 -22.53
CA GLU A 49 13.61 -8.26 -22.12
C GLU A 49 12.93 -7.19 -23.00
N ASP A 50 12.84 -7.41 -24.30
CA ASP A 50 12.21 -6.52 -25.28
C ASP A 50 10.70 -6.36 -25.12
N LYS A 51 10.05 -7.24 -24.34
CA LYS A 51 8.61 -7.25 -24.07
C LYS A 51 8.27 -6.66 -22.70
N LEU A 52 9.27 -6.39 -21.87
CA LEU A 52 9.07 -5.88 -20.52
C LEU A 52 9.07 -4.35 -20.50
N SER A 53 8.20 -3.77 -19.69
CA SER A 53 8.22 -2.33 -19.43
C SER A 53 9.45 -1.95 -18.57
N ASN A 54 9.87 -0.68 -18.63
CA ASN A 54 10.95 -0.16 -17.79
C ASN A 54 10.69 -0.44 -16.29
N TYR A 55 9.44 -0.34 -15.85
CA TYR A 55 9.04 -0.69 -14.50
C TYR A 55 9.34 -2.17 -14.17
N ALA A 56 9.02 -3.09 -15.06
CA ALA A 56 9.30 -4.51 -14.86
C ALA A 56 10.81 -4.81 -14.83
N LEU A 57 11.58 -4.16 -15.72
CA LEU A 57 13.04 -4.27 -15.75
C LEU A 57 13.68 -3.76 -14.45
N MET A 58 13.22 -2.62 -13.93
CA MET A 58 13.68 -2.09 -12.65
C MET A 58 13.42 -3.08 -11.49
N ASN A 59 12.27 -3.74 -11.49
CA ASN A 59 11.96 -4.77 -10.50
C ASN A 59 12.89 -5.99 -10.63
N ALA A 60 13.17 -6.45 -11.84
CA ALA A 60 14.13 -7.55 -12.08
C ALA A 60 15.52 -7.20 -11.52
N GLN A 61 16.01 -5.98 -11.79
CA GLN A 61 17.29 -5.49 -11.25
C GLN A 61 17.29 -5.43 -9.73
N SER A 62 16.18 -5.00 -9.11
CA SER A 62 16.06 -4.99 -7.65
C SER A 62 16.15 -6.38 -7.04
N ALA A 63 15.64 -7.41 -7.73
CA ALA A 63 15.77 -8.80 -7.29
C ALA A 63 17.24 -9.27 -7.29
N GLU A 64 17.99 -8.93 -8.31
CA GLU A 64 19.43 -9.28 -8.39
C GLU A 64 20.23 -8.63 -7.25
N VAL A 65 20.00 -7.33 -7.01
CA VAL A 65 20.62 -6.59 -5.90
C VAL A 65 20.24 -7.21 -4.56
N HIS A 66 18.96 -7.55 -4.37
CA HIS A 66 18.48 -8.18 -3.15
C HIS A 66 19.12 -9.54 -2.91
N MET A 67 19.16 -10.41 -3.91
CA MET A 67 19.77 -11.73 -3.80
C MET A 67 21.26 -11.64 -3.48
N LYS A 68 21.98 -10.72 -4.12
CA LYS A 68 23.40 -10.49 -3.82
C LYS A 68 23.57 -9.98 -2.38
N ALA A 69 22.73 -9.06 -1.92
CA ALA A 69 22.76 -8.55 -0.56
C ALA A 69 22.55 -9.66 0.48
N LEU A 70 21.62 -10.59 0.22
CA LEU A 70 21.39 -11.77 1.07
C LEU A 70 22.60 -12.70 1.12
N LEU A 71 23.20 -13.02 -0.04
CA LEU A 71 24.39 -13.87 -0.11
C LEU A 71 25.60 -13.27 0.63
N ASP A 72 25.77 -11.95 0.53
CA ASP A 72 26.84 -11.21 1.20
C ASP A 72 26.52 -10.92 2.67
N ASN A 73 25.34 -11.30 3.16
CA ASN A 73 24.82 -10.98 4.50
C ASN A 73 24.90 -9.46 4.79
N LYS A 74 24.47 -8.65 3.82
CA LYS A 74 24.51 -7.18 3.89
C LYS A 74 23.15 -6.60 3.59
N LYS A 75 22.96 -5.35 4.03
CA LYS A 75 21.83 -4.50 3.60
C LYS A 75 22.38 -3.44 2.66
N ILE A 76 21.77 -3.32 1.49
CA ILE A 76 22.19 -2.40 0.43
C ILE A 76 21.07 -1.39 0.21
N TYR A 77 21.37 -0.12 0.42
CA TYR A 77 20.44 0.95 0.06
C TYR A 77 20.30 1.01 -1.46
N TYR A 78 19.06 0.88 -1.93
CA TYR A 78 18.73 0.92 -3.36
C TYR A 78 18.00 2.25 -3.65
N PRO A 79 18.67 3.23 -4.27
CA PRO A 79 18.15 4.59 -4.41
C PRO A 79 16.82 4.69 -5.18
N GLN A 80 16.64 3.83 -6.19
CA GLN A 80 15.43 3.81 -7.02
C GLN A 80 14.18 3.45 -6.22
N LEU A 81 14.32 2.67 -5.16
CA LEU A 81 13.23 2.29 -4.25
C LEU A 81 13.22 3.15 -2.97
N GLY A 82 14.29 3.88 -2.68
CA GLY A 82 14.42 4.64 -1.43
C GLY A 82 14.47 3.76 -0.18
N ALA A 83 14.87 2.50 -0.32
CA ALA A 83 14.79 1.48 0.71
C ALA A 83 16.02 0.59 0.74
N ASN A 84 16.24 -0.12 1.84
CA ASN A 84 17.27 -1.13 1.94
C ASN A 84 16.74 -2.47 1.41
N LEU A 85 17.54 -3.13 0.58
CA LEU A 85 17.37 -4.52 0.16
C LEU A 85 18.29 -5.45 0.95
N GLY A 86 18.01 -6.75 0.94
CA GLY A 86 18.83 -7.76 1.63
C GLY A 86 18.28 -8.14 3.01
N LEU A 87 17.04 -7.77 3.35
CA LEU A 87 16.37 -8.32 4.52
C LEU A 87 15.93 -9.75 4.21
N SER A 88 16.29 -10.68 5.10
CA SER A 88 15.83 -12.05 5.02
C SER A 88 14.32 -12.17 5.28
N PRO A 89 13.65 -13.26 4.89
CA PRO A 89 12.23 -13.48 5.19
C PRO A 89 11.91 -13.40 6.70
N ILE A 90 12.84 -13.82 7.56
CA ILE A 90 12.68 -13.72 9.01
C ILE A 90 12.70 -12.26 9.47
N GLU A 91 13.61 -11.44 8.93
CA GLU A 91 13.65 -10.01 9.24
C GLU A 91 12.41 -9.28 8.73
N CYS A 92 11.92 -9.61 7.53
CA CYS A 92 10.66 -9.07 7.03
C CYS A 92 9.47 -9.45 7.92
N SER A 93 9.42 -10.71 8.38
CA SER A 93 8.38 -11.18 9.30
C SER A 93 8.48 -10.51 10.68
N ARG A 94 9.68 -10.20 11.16
CA ARG A 94 9.87 -9.46 12.41
C ARG A 94 9.28 -8.06 12.30
N VAL A 95 9.55 -7.33 11.20
CA VAL A 95 8.97 -6.01 10.95
C VAL A 95 7.45 -6.08 10.91
N ALA A 96 6.88 -7.05 10.20
CA ALA A 96 5.43 -7.26 10.19
C ALA A 96 4.86 -7.55 11.59
N GLY A 97 5.57 -8.34 12.40
CA GLY A 97 5.20 -8.60 13.80
C GLY A 97 5.19 -7.35 14.66
N GLU A 98 6.18 -6.48 14.52
CA GLU A 98 6.27 -5.20 15.23
C GLU A 98 5.11 -4.26 14.82
N MET A 99 4.79 -4.20 13.52
CA MET A 99 3.63 -3.46 13.02
C MET A 99 2.32 -3.97 13.63
N TYR A 100 2.16 -5.30 13.68
CA TYR A 100 0.97 -5.93 14.25
C TYR A 100 0.86 -5.67 15.76
N ASN A 101 1.94 -5.75 16.50
CA ASN A 101 1.96 -5.48 17.94
C ASN A 101 1.50 -4.05 18.29
N GLU A 102 1.69 -3.11 17.39
CA GLU A 102 1.22 -1.74 17.58
C GLU A 102 -0.24 -1.54 17.15
N LEU A 103 -0.67 -2.23 16.10
CA LEU A 103 -2.02 -2.10 15.55
C LEU A 103 -3.04 -2.95 16.32
N SER A 104 -2.66 -4.15 16.81
CA SER A 104 -3.61 -5.08 17.42
C SER A 104 -4.34 -4.53 18.64
N PRO A 105 -3.73 -3.77 19.57
CA PRO A 105 -4.47 -3.18 20.70
C PRO A 105 -5.54 -2.16 20.24
N ILE A 106 -5.31 -1.49 19.10
CA ILE A 106 -6.28 -0.59 18.49
C ILE A 106 -7.47 -1.40 17.95
N LEU A 107 -7.19 -2.50 17.24
CA LEU A 107 -8.23 -3.40 16.71
C LEU A 107 -8.97 -4.18 17.80
N ASP A 108 -8.41 -4.30 19.00
CA ASP A 108 -9.11 -4.86 20.16
C ASP A 108 -10.06 -3.84 20.82
N GLN A 109 -9.75 -2.55 20.70
CA GLN A 109 -10.54 -1.46 21.26
C GLN A 109 -11.64 -0.96 20.30
N TYR A 110 -11.39 -1.00 18.99
CA TYR A 110 -12.28 -0.50 17.95
C TYR A 110 -12.70 -1.62 17.00
N ASP A 111 -13.89 -1.53 16.44
CA ASP A 111 -14.39 -2.51 15.47
C ASP A 111 -13.56 -2.53 14.18
N ALA A 112 -13.13 -1.36 13.71
CA ALA A 112 -12.33 -1.24 12.51
C ALA A 112 -11.35 -0.05 12.56
N PHE A 113 -10.26 -0.18 11.83
CA PHE A 113 -9.32 0.89 11.53
C PHE A 113 -9.54 1.36 10.08
N ILE A 114 -9.54 2.68 9.87
CA ILE A 114 -9.78 3.27 8.55
C ILE A 114 -8.60 4.15 8.17
N SER A 115 -8.12 4.00 6.96
CA SER A 115 -7.09 4.87 6.37
C SER A 115 -7.33 5.09 4.87
N PRO A 116 -6.74 6.11 4.25
CA PRO A 116 -6.76 6.26 2.80
C PRO A 116 -6.06 5.07 2.11
N THR A 117 -6.44 4.78 0.87
CA THR A 117 -5.73 3.81 0.03
C THR A 117 -4.44 4.37 -0.55
N ASN A 118 -4.41 5.69 -0.79
CA ASN A 118 -3.28 6.40 -1.36
C ASN A 118 -3.03 7.75 -0.67
N ASN A 119 -1.78 8.19 -0.69
CA ASN A 119 -1.35 9.52 -0.23
C ASN A 119 -1.66 10.64 -1.22
N LEU A 120 -1.87 10.28 -2.49
CA LEU A 120 -2.18 11.18 -3.60
C LEU A 120 -3.40 10.67 -4.35
N PRO A 121 -4.22 11.57 -4.91
CA PRO A 121 -5.32 11.19 -5.77
C PRO A 121 -4.86 10.51 -7.06
N ALA A 122 -3.78 11.01 -7.65
CA ALA A 122 -3.20 10.48 -8.88
C ALA A 122 -1.75 10.95 -9.05
N VAL A 123 -1.00 10.18 -9.83
CA VAL A 123 0.22 10.60 -10.52
C VAL A 123 -0.08 10.80 -12.01
N LYS A 124 0.80 11.45 -12.75
CA LYS A 124 0.64 11.58 -14.21
C LYS A 124 0.65 10.20 -14.87
N ALA A 125 -0.13 10.01 -15.92
CA ALA A 125 -0.21 8.73 -16.63
C ALA A 125 1.13 8.30 -17.28
N ASP A 126 1.96 9.27 -17.65
CA ASP A 126 3.26 9.10 -18.28
C ASP A 126 4.43 9.40 -17.34
N VAL A 127 4.20 9.30 -16.02
CA VAL A 127 5.25 9.56 -15.03
C VAL A 127 6.44 8.62 -15.23
N ASP A 128 7.61 9.20 -15.38
CA ASP A 128 8.88 8.47 -15.34
C ASP A 128 9.34 8.39 -13.89
N LEU A 129 9.16 7.24 -13.28
CA LEU A 129 9.49 7.03 -11.86
C LEU A 129 10.98 7.20 -11.54
N GLU A 130 11.85 7.22 -12.53
CA GLU A 130 13.29 7.48 -12.35
C GLU A 130 13.62 8.98 -12.39
N LYS A 131 12.82 9.78 -13.08
CA LYS A 131 13.15 11.19 -13.36
C LYS A 131 12.17 12.17 -12.74
N ASP A 132 10.88 11.80 -12.69
CA ASP A 132 9.84 12.72 -12.24
C ASP A 132 9.67 12.64 -10.73
N PRO A 133 9.77 13.77 -10.00
CA PRO A 133 9.55 13.77 -8.56
C PRO A 133 8.08 13.54 -8.24
N VAL A 134 7.82 12.69 -7.25
CA VAL A 134 6.51 12.57 -6.61
C VAL A 134 6.48 13.48 -5.38
N ILE A 135 5.61 14.48 -5.39
CA ILE A 135 5.51 15.47 -4.30
C ILE A 135 4.32 15.14 -3.42
N ILE A 136 4.55 14.88 -2.14
CA ILE A 136 3.51 14.66 -1.12
C ILE A 136 3.69 15.69 -0.01
N ASN A 137 2.65 16.48 0.27
CA ASN A 137 2.68 17.54 1.28
C ASN A 137 3.87 18.51 1.10
N GLY A 138 4.18 18.86 -0.16
CA GLY A 138 5.27 19.78 -0.51
C GLY A 138 6.67 19.19 -0.38
N LYS A 139 6.79 17.89 -0.14
CA LYS A 139 8.09 17.19 -0.04
C LYS A 139 8.23 16.16 -1.15
N GLU A 140 9.39 16.14 -1.79
CA GLU A 140 9.75 15.09 -2.72
C GLU A 140 9.87 13.77 -1.97
N GLN A 141 9.27 12.73 -2.55
CA GLN A 141 9.31 11.37 -2.01
C GLN A 141 10.32 10.54 -2.77
N VAL A 142 11.04 9.74 -2.01
CA VAL A 142 11.90 8.66 -2.52
C VAL A 142 11.12 7.35 -2.41
N GLY A 143 11.48 6.33 -3.17
CA GLY A 143 10.74 5.06 -3.19
C GLY A 143 9.50 5.12 -4.07
N ARG A 144 9.69 5.43 -5.28
CA ARG A 144 8.79 5.99 -6.27
C ARG A 144 7.52 5.22 -6.56
N ASP A 145 7.55 3.89 -6.58
CA ASP A 145 6.38 3.06 -6.87
C ASP A 145 5.49 2.81 -5.64
N MET A 146 6.03 2.88 -4.42
CA MET A 146 5.25 2.71 -3.19
C MET A 146 4.98 4.02 -2.44
N CYS A 147 5.68 5.12 -2.75
CA CYS A 147 5.62 6.33 -1.95
C CYS A 147 4.22 6.97 -1.86
N TRP A 148 3.34 6.72 -2.83
CA TRP A 148 1.97 7.23 -2.81
C TRP A 148 0.92 6.22 -2.38
N THR A 149 1.22 4.92 -2.33
CA THR A 149 0.27 3.90 -1.87
C THR A 149 0.32 3.74 -0.35
N MET A 150 -0.83 3.48 0.25
CA MET A 150 -0.97 3.20 1.69
C MET A 150 -1.50 1.78 1.95
N CYS A 151 -1.59 0.95 0.91
CA CYS A 151 -2.09 -0.43 1.03
C CYS A 151 -0.99 -1.43 1.42
N TYR A 152 0.27 -1.19 1.04
CA TYR A 152 1.35 -2.14 1.26
C TYR A 152 1.59 -2.51 2.73
N PRO A 153 1.42 -1.64 3.74
CA PRO A 153 1.56 -2.04 5.13
C PRO A 153 0.56 -3.14 5.52
N PHE A 154 -0.67 -3.05 5.03
CA PHE A 154 -1.70 -4.06 5.31
C PHE A 154 -1.53 -5.32 4.47
N ASN A 155 -0.91 -5.25 3.29
CA ASN A 155 -0.48 -6.42 2.54
C ASN A 155 0.61 -7.21 3.28
N MET A 156 1.50 -6.53 4.01
CA MET A 156 2.46 -7.20 4.90
C MET A 156 1.78 -7.84 6.11
N LEU A 157 0.68 -7.27 6.59
CA LEU A 157 -0.19 -7.81 7.64
C LEU A 157 -1.29 -8.71 7.06
N GLY A 158 -0.96 -9.55 6.10
CA GLY A 158 -1.86 -10.32 5.22
C GLY A 158 -2.84 -11.29 5.89
N ARG A 159 -3.00 -11.22 7.21
CA ARG A 159 -4.02 -11.96 7.97
C ARG A 159 -5.16 -11.07 8.46
N LEU A 160 -5.08 -9.78 8.21
CA LEU A 160 -6.14 -8.83 8.52
C LEU A 160 -7.08 -8.74 7.33
N PRO A 161 -8.40 -8.82 7.51
CA PRO A 161 -9.35 -8.50 6.45
C PRO A 161 -9.29 -7.00 6.16
N VAL A 162 -9.20 -6.67 4.87
CA VAL A 162 -9.15 -5.30 4.38
C VAL A 162 -10.13 -5.13 3.23
N LEU A 163 -11.05 -4.19 3.38
CA LEU A 163 -12.01 -3.83 2.34
C LEU A 163 -11.69 -2.42 1.81
N SER A 164 -11.47 -2.29 0.52
CA SER A 164 -11.35 -1.00 -0.15
C SER A 164 -12.70 -0.54 -0.67
N VAL A 165 -13.08 0.71 -0.37
CA VAL A 165 -14.32 1.30 -0.84
C VAL A 165 -14.06 2.71 -1.41
N PRO A 166 -14.86 3.16 -2.42
CA PRO A 166 -14.80 4.53 -2.92
C PRO A 166 -15.13 5.53 -1.81
N SER A 167 -14.39 6.64 -1.73
CA SER A 167 -14.60 7.67 -0.70
C SER A 167 -15.07 9.01 -1.24
N GLY A 168 -15.14 9.17 -2.54
CA GLY A 168 -15.54 10.39 -3.25
C GLY A 168 -14.56 10.75 -4.35
N PHE A 169 -14.43 12.05 -4.62
CA PHE A 169 -13.53 12.59 -5.63
C PHE A 169 -12.60 13.62 -5.02
N ALA A 170 -11.37 13.65 -5.51
CA ALA A 170 -10.43 14.72 -5.25
C ALA A 170 -10.81 15.99 -6.03
N SER A 171 -10.18 17.12 -5.72
CA SER A 171 -10.43 18.40 -6.40
C SER A 171 -10.15 18.41 -7.90
N ASN A 172 -9.33 17.48 -8.37
CA ASN A 172 -9.03 17.26 -9.78
C ASN A 172 -9.99 16.27 -10.48
N GLY A 173 -11.05 15.83 -9.80
CA GLY A 173 -12.05 14.90 -10.35
C GLY A 173 -11.65 13.42 -10.32
N VAL A 174 -10.48 13.07 -9.80
CA VAL A 174 -10.04 11.67 -9.69
C VAL A 174 -10.75 10.99 -8.51
N PRO A 175 -11.29 9.77 -8.70
CA PRO A 175 -11.87 8.99 -7.63
C PRO A 175 -10.85 8.69 -6.52
N THR A 176 -11.29 8.77 -5.28
CA THR A 176 -10.50 8.45 -4.10
C THR A 176 -11.06 7.22 -3.39
N GLY A 177 -10.24 6.55 -2.60
CA GLY A 177 -10.61 5.37 -1.84
C GLY A 177 -10.11 5.41 -0.40
N ILE A 178 -10.82 4.69 0.44
CA ILE A 178 -10.39 4.34 1.79
C ILE A 178 -10.31 2.82 1.91
N GLN A 179 -9.52 2.36 2.88
CA GLN A 179 -9.49 0.97 3.29
C GLN A 179 -10.00 0.84 4.72
N ILE A 180 -10.82 -0.19 4.94
CA ILE A 180 -11.42 -0.57 6.21
C ILE A 180 -10.74 -1.86 6.64
N VAL A 181 -10.08 -1.85 7.76
CA VAL A 181 -9.27 -2.95 8.29
C VAL A 181 -9.88 -3.41 9.59
N ALA A 182 -10.06 -4.73 9.74
CA ALA A 182 -10.48 -5.31 11.02
C ALA A 182 -9.47 -6.36 11.50
N ARG A 183 -9.66 -6.87 12.71
CA ARG A 183 -8.80 -7.92 13.25
C ARG A 183 -8.95 -9.22 12.46
N SER A 184 -7.96 -10.09 12.59
CA SER A 184 -7.94 -11.39 11.90
C SER A 184 -9.24 -12.17 12.10
N TYR A 185 -9.74 -12.75 11.01
CA TYR A 185 -10.99 -13.52 10.95
C TYR A 185 -12.28 -12.71 11.22
N ALA A 186 -12.21 -11.39 11.29
CA ALA A 186 -13.38 -10.52 11.44
C ALA A 186 -13.83 -9.92 10.08
N ASP A 187 -13.86 -10.75 9.04
CA ASP A 187 -14.27 -10.36 7.68
C ASP A 187 -15.68 -9.75 7.66
N GLU A 188 -16.55 -10.27 8.51
CA GLU A 188 -17.90 -9.75 8.66
C GLU A 188 -17.93 -8.26 9.03
N ILE A 189 -17.01 -7.80 9.87
CA ILE A 189 -16.93 -6.40 10.29
C ILE A 189 -16.63 -5.48 9.11
N VAL A 190 -15.66 -5.83 8.27
CA VAL A 190 -15.32 -4.99 7.11
C VAL A 190 -16.46 -4.95 6.09
N PHE A 191 -17.18 -6.08 5.88
CA PHE A 191 -18.34 -6.12 5.00
C PHE A 191 -19.53 -5.34 5.57
N GLN A 192 -19.82 -5.43 6.86
CA GLN A 192 -20.88 -4.66 7.52
C GLN A 192 -20.60 -3.16 7.44
N ALA A 193 -19.36 -2.75 7.73
CA ALA A 193 -18.95 -1.35 7.63
C ALA A 193 -19.05 -0.83 6.19
N GLY A 194 -18.53 -1.58 5.21
CA GLY A 194 -18.59 -1.22 3.81
C GLY A 194 -20.01 -1.16 3.26
N PHE A 195 -20.86 -2.13 3.60
CA PHE A 195 -22.26 -2.17 3.19
C PHE A 195 -23.08 -0.98 3.73
N ASN A 196 -22.90 -0.64 5.01
CA ASN A 196 -23.58 0.51 5.59
C ASN A 196 -23.08 1.83 4.99
N TYR A 197 -21.79 1.90 4.71
CA TYR A 197 -21.19 3.05 4.05
C TYR A 197 -21.73 3.22 2.61
N GLU A 198 -21.82 2.13 1.84
CA GLU A 198 -22.36 2.15 0.47
C GLU A 198 -23.83 2.57 0.41
N LYS A 199 -24.64 2.23 1.43
CA LYS A 199 -26.04 2.65 1.49
C LYS A 199 -26.22 4.17 1.50
N LEU A 200 -25.28 4.90 2.13
CA LEU A 200 -25.33 6.37 2.16
C LEU A 200 -24.91 7.00 0.84
N ASP A 201 -24.02 6.34 0.13
CA ASP A 201 -23.44 6.86 -1.11
C ASP A 201 -23.24 5.70 -2.11
N PRO A 202 -24.34 5.23 -2.72
CA PRO A 202 -24.30 4.04 -3.59
C PRO A 202 -23.57 4.33 -4.90
N TRP A 203 -22.26 4.20 -4.88
CA TRP A 203 -21.36 4.51 -5.99
C TRP A 203 -21.78 3.89 -7.32
N LEU A 204 -22.09 2.58 -7.31
CA LEU A 204 -22.44 1.85 -8.52
C LEU A 204 -23.84 2.14 -9.05
N LYS A 205 -24.76 2.66 -8.21
CA LYS A 205 -26.11 3.04 -8.63
C LYS A 205 -26.13 4.40 -9.32
N ASN A 206 -25.10 5.19 -9.12
CA ASN A 206 -24.98 6.49 -9.75
C ASN A 206 -24.23 6.37 -11.08
N VAL A 207 -24.99 6.29 -12.17
CA VAL A 207 -24.44 6.09 -13.54
C VAL A 207 -23.44 7.21 -13.94
N GLU A 208 -23.55 8.38 -13.31
CA GLU A 208 -22.61 9.49 -13.56
C GLU A 208 -21.19 9.18 -13.06
N ASN A 209 -21.07 8.27 -12.09
CA ASN A 209 -19.78 7.81 -11.55
C ASN A 209 -19.13 6.71 -12.40
N TRP A 210 -19.82 6.18 -13.41
CA TRP A 210 -19.29 5.14 -14.25
C TRP A 210 -18.23 5.70 -15.22
N PRO A 211 -17.18 4.93 -15.53
CA PRO A 211 -16.24 5.31 -16.55
C PRO A 211 -16.97 5.58 -17.87
N LYS A 212 -16.72 6.74 -18.45
CA LYS A 212 -17.17 7.03 -19.81
C LYS A 212 -16.18 6.36 -20.77
N ILE A 213 -16.62 5.25 -21.37
CA ILE A 213 -15.86 4.51 -22.38
C ILE A 213 -16.07 5.19 -23.73
#